data_05ef40d0907e4234ecd19b0588ed03ce
#
_entry.id   05ef40d0907e4234ecd19b0588ed03ce
#
_cell.length_a   1.000
_cell.length_b   1.000
_cell.length_c   1.000
_cell.angle_alpha   90.00
_cell.angle_beta   90.00
_cell.angle_gamma   90.00
#
_symmetry.space_group_name_H-M   'P 1'
#
loop_
_entity.id
_entity.type
_entity.pdbx_description
1 polymer ?
#
loop_
_entity_poly.entity_id
_entity_poly.type
_entity_poly.pdbx_seq_one_letter_code
_entity_poly.pdbx_strand_id
1 'polypeptide(L)'
;MIWNLLKKLLCKRKQNSSIEDSISIDQLILNAKAGDAEAQYNLGICYETGNCIEQDTEQALYWYQKSVGQGFALAKYALSKMYAEGNGVDKDLAKAIPMMQEAAEAGVTSAIYGIGMAYQYGRYVEPDSSEALRWYQLGAKKGDAACQCNLAALYIRGGFEKNRDLVIQWMTKSQNKTGQLAYIIWGTFTMSF
;
A
#
# COMPACT_ATOMS: atom_id res chain seq x y z
N MET A 1 12.59 23.43 21.95
CA MET A 1 13.86 23.55 21.20
C MET A 1 14.74 22.30 21.33
N ILE A 2 15.04 21.81 22.53
CA ILE A 2 15.90 20.62 22.78
C ILE A 2 15.33 19.31 22.18
N TRP A 3 14.02 19.11 22.23
CA TRP A 3 13.33 17.93 21.69
C TRP A 3 13.46 17.79 20.16
N ASN A 4 13.42 18.91 19.43
CA ASN A 4 13.62 18.93 17.98
C ASN A 4 15.08 18.66 17.60
N LEU A 5 16.02 19.09 18.42
CA LEU A 5 17.44 18.78 18.25
C LEU A 5 17.72 17.28 18.50
N LEU A 6 17.10 16.71 19.53
CA LEU A 6 17.19 15.28 19.84
C LEU A 6 16.56 14.40 18.75
N LYS A 7 15.39 14.80 18.22
CA LYS A 7 14.78 14.10 17.05
C LYS A 7 15.70 14.16 15.82
N LYS A 8 16.29 15.32 15.50
CA LYS A 8 17.27 15.45 14.41
C LYS A 8 18.52 14.59 14.63
N LEU A 9 19.00 14.49 15.87
CA LEU A 9 20.14 13.65 16.22
C LEU A 9 19.79 12.15 16.17
N LEU A 10 18.59 11.75 16.59
CA LEU A 10 18.11 10.37 16.50
C LEU A 10 17.84 9.94 15.04
N CYS A 11 17.37 10.86 14.20
CA CYS A 11 17.23 10.62 12.78
C CYS A 11 18.59 10.44 12.09
N LYS A 12 19.58 11.29 12.41
CA LYS A 12 20.98 11.12 11.97
C LYS A 12 21.60 9.81 12.47
N ARG A 13 21.23 9.32 13.65
CA ARG A 13 21.76 8.07 14.22
C ARG A 13 21.15 6.82 13.56
N LYS A 14 19.90 6.88 13.07
CA LYS A 14 19.29 5.83 12.23
C LYS A 14 19.88 5.80 10.81
N GLN A 15 20.36 6.94 10.29
CA GLN A 15 21.03 7.04 9.01
C GLN A 15 22.42 6.40 8.97
N ASN A 16 23.08 6.18 10.16
CA ASN A 16 24.42 5.59 10.25
C ASN A 16 24.46 4.05 10.17
N SER A 17 23.38 3.37 9.92
CA SER A 17 23.35 1.89 9.79
C SER A 17 23.07 1.41 8.37
N SER A 18 23.62 2.01 7.38
CA SER A 18 23.84 1.57 5.99
C SER A 18 24.00 2.82 5.13
N ILE A 19 25.21 3.32 5.13
CA ILE A 19 25.60 4.48 4.34
C ILE A 19 25.82 3.97 2.92
N GLU A 20 24.93 4.35 2.00
CA GLU A 20 25.37 4.78 0.67
C GLU A 20 24.26 5.42 -0.19
N ASP A 21 22.94 5.33 0.15
CA ASP A 21 21.88 5.91 -0.71
C ASP A 21 20.72 6.64 0.00
N SER A 22 20.85 7.06 1.25
CA SER A 22 19.79 7.86 1.88
C SER A 22 19.93 9.34 1.51
N ILE A 23 19.08 9.80 0.59
CA ILE A 23 18.89 11.24 0.32
C ILE A 23 18.61 11.94 1.66
N SER A 24 19.39 12.96 2.00
CA SER A 24 19.11 13.76 3.22
C SER A 24 17.75 14.43 3.09
N ILE A 25 17.07 14.67 4.21
CA ILE A 25 15.77 15.37 4.18
C ILE A 25 15.87 16.73 3.49
N ASP A 26 16.98 17.42 3.63
CA ASP A 26 17.22 18.69 2.98
C ASP A 26 17.29 18.53 1.44
N GLN A 27 17.96 17.49 0.96
CA GLN A 27 18.02 17.18 -0.48
C GLN A 27 16.65 16.74 -1.02
N LEU A 28 15.89 15.94 -0.24
CA LEU A 28 14.53 15.54 -0.59
C LEU A 28 13.63 16.78 -0.77
N ILE A 29 13.71 17.75 0.15
CA ILE A 29 12.96 19.00 0.07
C ILE A 29 13.38 19.81 -1.17
N LEU A 30 14.67 19.88 -1.49
CA LEU A 30 15.15 20.57 -2.69
C LEU A 30 14.61 19.93 -3.96
N ASN A 31 14.69 18.61 -4.08
CA ASN A 31 14.19 17.87 -5.25
C ASN A 31 12.66 18.03 -5.41
N ALA A 32 11.90 17.92 -4.32
CA ALA A 32 10.45 18.12 -4.34
C ALA A 32 10.07 19.54 -4.78
N LYS A 33 10.79 20.55 -4.30
CA LYS A 33 10.63 21.95 -4.73
C LYS A 33 11.04 22.20 -6.18
N ALA A 34 12.02 21.44 -6.68
CA ALA A 34 12.44 21.46 -8.08
C ALA A 34 11.43 20.82 -9.03
N GLY A 35 10.39 20.14 -8.48
CA GLY A 35 9.31 19.56 -9.27
C GLY A 35 9.41 18.04 -9.47
N ASP A 36 10.36 17.35 -8.85
CA ASP A 36 10.47 15.90 -8.94
C ASP A 36 9.26 15.22 -8.29
N ALA A 37 8.51 14.44 -9.08
CA ALA A 37 7.26 13.83 -8.64
C ALA A 37 7.45 12.74 -7.56
N GLU A 38 8.53 11.97 -7.65
CA GLU A 38 8.86 10.95 -6.67
C GLU A 38 9.34 11.60 -5.35
N ALA A 39 10.15 12.65 -5.44
CA ALA A 39 10.57 13.41 -4.26
C ALA A 39 9.36 14.08 -3.58
N GLN A 40 8.40 14.60 -4.34
CA GLN A 40 7.15 15.14 -3.80
C GLN A 40 6.34 14.08 -3.07
N TYR A 41 6.19 12.90 -3.63
CA TYR A 41 5.53 11.76 -2.97
C TYR A 41 6.26 11.37 -1.68
N ASN A 42 7.58 11.20 -1.74
CA ASN A 42 8.38 10.83 -0.57
C ASN A 42 8.34 11.89 0.53
N LEU A 43 8.33 13.17 0.18
CA LEU A 43 8.16 14.26 1.13
C LEU A 43 6.76 14.24 1.76
N GLY A 44 5.73 13.91 0.97
CA GLY A 44 4.38 13.67 1.48
C GLY A 44 4.35 12.57 2.55
N ILE A 45 5.05 11.44 2.31
CA ILE A 45 5.19 10.36 3.31
C ILE A 45 5.89 10.86 4.57
N CYS A 46 6.95 11.67 4.44
CA CYS A 46 7.66 12.22 5.60
C CYS A 46 6.73 13.06 6.49
N TYR A 47 5.90 13.90 5.88
CA TYR A 47 4.91 14.69 6.60
C TYR A 47 3.76 13.84 7.16
N GLU A 48 3.28 12.84 6.43
CA GLU A 48 2.21 11.95 6.90
C GLU A 48 2.62 11.13 8.11
N THR A 49 3.85 10.62 8.11
CA THR A 49 4.34 9.70 9.16
C THR A 49 5.06 10.41 10.31
N GLY A 50 5.49 11.63 10.11
CA GLY A 50 6.35 12.35 11.06
C GLY A 50 7.78 11.81 11.11
N ASN A 51 8.20 10.99 10.15
CA ASN A 51 9.56 10.48 10.05
C ASN A 51 10.50 11.56 9.51
N CYS A 52 11.54 11.89 10.29
CA CYS A 52 12.56 12.90 9.93
C CYS A 52 12.09 14.36 9.86
N ILE A 53 10.77 14.60 9.91
CA ILE A 53 10.16 15.94 9.93
C ILE A 53 8.96 15.90 10.89
N GLU A 54 8.50 17.02 11.39
CA GLU A 54 7.29 17.09 12.20
C GLU A 54 6.07 16.67 11.34
N GLN A 55 5.20 15.84 11.93
CA GLN A 55 4.00 15.36 11.25
C GLN A 55 3.08 16.55 10.93
N ASP A 56 2.68 16.62 9.66
CA ASP A 56 1.77 17.67 9.17
C ASP A 56 0.94 17.09 8.01
N THR A 57 -0.32 16.80 8.30
CA THR A 57 -1.22 16.18 7.33
C THR A 57 -1.59 17.12 6.18
N GLU A 58 -1.64 18.43 6.42
CA GLU A 58 -1.91 19.43 5.36
C GLU A 58 -0.74 19.51 4.38
N GLN A 59 0.50 19.48 4.89
CA GLN A 59 1.69 19.39 4.05
C GLN A 59 1.76 18.07 3.30
N ALA A 60 1.41 16.95 3.93
CA ALA A 60 1.34 15.66 3.24
C ALA A 60 0.37 15.72 2.05
N LEU A 61 -0.83 16.24 2.28
CA LEU A 61 -1.84 16.47 1.26
C LEU A 61 -1.31 17.32 0.10
N TYR A 62 -0.71 18.47 0.42
CA TYR A 62 -0.16 19.38 -0.57
C TYR A 62 0.87 18.70 -1.49
N TRP A 63 1.82 17.96 -0.90
CA TRP A 63 2.87 17.32 -1.66
C TRP A 63 2.35 16.13 -2.48
N TYR A 64 1.41 15.34 -1.95
CA TYR A 64 0.75 14.29 -2.73
C TYR A 64 -0.02 14.85 -3.92
N GLN A 65 -0.76 15.95 -3.74
CA GLN A 65 -1.47 16.61 -4.84
C GLN A 65 -0.52 17.10 -5.95
N LYS A 66 0.63 17.67 -5.58
CA LYS A 66 1.68 18.06 -6.53
C LYS A 66 2.19 16.87 -7.34
N SER A 67 2.49 15.78 -6.68
CA SER A 67 2.96 14.56 -7.30
C SER A 67 1.89 13.93 -8.22
N VAL A 68 0.63 13.90 -7.77
CA VAL A 68 -0.52 13.43 -8.57
C VAL A 68 -0.71 14.28 -9.83
N GLY A 69 -0.52 15.60 -9.74
CA GLY A 69 -0.58 16.50 -10.89
C GLY A 69 0.43 16.16 -11.99
N GLN A 70 1.47 15.40 -11.68
CA GLN A 70 2.45 14.87 -12.63
C GLN A 70 2.20 13.41 -13.02
N GLY A 71 1.07 12.82 -12.60
CA GLY A 71 0.69 11.45 -12.94
C GLY A 71 1.36 10.36 -12.09
N PHE A 72 2.00 10.70 -10.95
CA PHE A 72 2.69 9.71 -10.13
C PHE A 72 1.69 8.79 -9.41
N ALA A 73 1.64 7.54 -9.82
CA ALA A 73 0.60 6.59 -9.41
C ALA A 73 0.62 6.23 -7.91
N LEU A 74 1.81 6.18 -7.29
CA LEU A 74 1.93 5.93 -5.84
C LEU A 74 1.33 7.08 -5.02
N ALA A 75 1.55 8.33 -5.45
CA ALA A 75 0.93 9.49 -4.81
C ALA A 75 -0.59 9.50 -4.99
N LYS A 76 -1.09 9.05 -6.15
CA LYS A 76 -2.52 8.89 -6.39
C LYS A 76 -3.14 7.88 -5.42
N TYR A 77 -2.48 6.76 -5.16
CA TYR A 77 -2.92 5.80 -4.15
C TYR A 77 -2.88 6.39 -2.72
N ALA A 78 -1.80 7.09 -2.34
CA ALA A 78 -1.70 7.72 -1.04
C ALA A 78 -2.82 8.75 -0.83
N LEU A 79 -3.05 9.62 -1.82
CA LEU A 79 -4.12 10.62 -1.79
C LEU A 79 -5.51 9.98 -1.74
N SER A 80 -5.72 8.86 -2.46
CA SER A 80 -6.98 8.11 -2.40
C SER A 80 -7.29 7.61 -0.99
N LYS A 81 -6.29 7.16 -0.24
CA LYS A 81 -6.45 6.77 1.17
C LYS A 81 -6.82 7.96 2.04
N MET A 82 -6.18 9.11 1.86
CA MET A 82 -6.54 10.32 2.61
C MET A 82 -8.00 10.69 2.42
N TYR A 83 -8.52 10.67 1.19
CA TYR A 83 -9.94 10.89 0.92
C TYR A 83 -10.84 9.79 1.47
N ALA A 84 -10.43 8.52 1.41
CA ALA A 84 -11.24 7.41 1.91
C ALA A 84 -11.39 7.41 3.44
N GLU A 85 -10.36 7.86 4.14
CA GLU A 85 -10.30 7.88 5.60
C GLU A 85 -10.71 9.22 6.22
N GLY A 86 -10.68 10.31 5.43
CA GLY A 86 -10.90 11.67 5.92
C GLY A 86 -9.67 12.21 6.67
N ASN A 87 -8.47 11.80 6.27
CA ASN A 87 -7.23 12.19 6.93
C ASN A 87 -6.69 13.50 6.32
N GLY A 88 -6.83 14.61 7.03
CA GLY A 88 -6.42 15.94 6.57
C GLY A 88 -7.30 16.55 5.46
N VAL A 89 -8.35 15.85 5.07
CA VAL A 89 -9.39 16.28 4.11
C VAL A 89 -10.73 15.72 4.53
N ASP A 90 -11.82 16.31 4.07
CA ASP A 90 -13.13 15.70 4.22
C ASP A 90 -13.18 14.35 3.50
N LYS A 91 -13.81 13.39 4.16
CA LYS A 91 -13.98 12.04 3.59
C LYS A 91 -14.81 12.14 2.31
N ASP A 92 -14.25 11.65 1.21
CA ASP A 92 -14.86 11.67 -0.12
C ASP A 92 -14.60 10.37 -0.88
N LEU A 93 -15.51 9.41 -0.74
CA LEU A 93 -15.41 8.12 -1.41
C LEU A 93 -15.60 8.22 -2.92
N ALA A 94 -16.33 9.22 -3.40
CA ALA A 94 -16.55 9.43 -4.83
C ALA A 94 -15.23 9.82 -5.55
N LYS A 95 -14.31 10.49 -4.84
CA LYS A 95 -12.95 10.73 -5.32
C LYS A 95 -11.99 9.58 -5.02
N ALA A 96 -12.07 9.02 -3.82
CA ALA A 96 -11.11 8.02 -3.35
C ALA A 96 -11.09 6.76 -4.23
N ILE A 97 -12.26 6.19 -4.54
CA ILE A 97 -12.36 4.92 -5.25
C ILE A 97 -11.82 5.00 -6.68
N PRO A 98 -12.21 5.96 -7.53
CA PRO A 98 -11.63 6.10 -8.87
C PRO A 98 -10.10 6.29 -8.83
N MET A 99 -9.60 7.11 -7.91
CA MET A 99 -8.16 7.32 -7.76
C MET A 99 -7.42 6.04 -7.37
N MET A 100 -8.00 5.22 -6.47
CA MET A 100 -7.44 3.93 -6.09
C MET A 100 -7.42 2.95 -7.27
N GLN A 101 -8.51 2.91 -8.06
CA GLN A 101 -8.59 2.09 -9.27
C GLN A 101 -7.56 2.51 -10.31
N GLU A 102 -7.45 3.81 -10.61
CA GLU A 102 -6.46 4.33 -11.56
C GLU A 102 -5.02 3.99 -11.12
N ALA A 103 -4.71 4.09 -9.82
CA ALA A 103 -3.40 3.70 -9.30
C ALA A 103 -3.16 2.18 -9.43
N ALA A 104 -4.20 1.37 -9.22
CA ALA A 104 -4.13 -0.08 -9.39
C ALA A 104 -3.94 -0.48 -10.85
N GLU A 105 -4.62 0.19 -11.79
CA GLU A 105 -4.47 0.01 -13.24
C GLU A 105 -3.08 0.43 -13.72
N ALA A 106 -2.52 1.50 -13.16
CA ALA A 106 -1.14 1.90 -13.36
C ALA A 106 -0.11 0.91 -12.79
N GLY A 107 -0.57 -0.13 -12.07
CA GLY A 107 0.25 -1.23 -11.61
C GLY A 107 0.80 -1.09 -10.20
N VAL A 108 0.32 -0.14 -9.42
CA VAL A 108 0.66 -0.03 -7.98
C VAL A 108 0.09 -1.22 -7.23
N THR A 109 0.95 -2.14 -6.80
CA THR A 109 0.54 -3.41 -6.16
C THR A 109 -0.23 -3.19 -4.86
N SER A 110 0.15 -2.19 -4.07
CA SER A 110 -0.59 -1.81 -2.85
C SER A 110 -1.99 -1.27 -3.15
N ALA A 111 -2.19 -0.58 -4.28
CA ALA A 111 -3.51 -0.15 -4.72
C ALA A 111 -4.36 -1.33 -5.23
N ILE A 112 -3.75 -2.26 -5.99
CA ILE A 112 -4.41 -3.51 -6.43
C ILE A 112 -4.91 -4.30 -5.23
N TYR A 113 -4.06 -4.49 -4.22
CA TYR A 113 -4.44 -5.16 -2.99
C TYR A 113 -5.54 -4.39 -2.24
N GLY A 114 -5.38 -3.07 -2.11
CA GLY A 114 -6.34 -2.20 -1.42
C GLY A 114 -7.73 -2.24 -2.02
N ILE A 115 -7.85 -2.16 -3.35
CA ILE A 115 -9.15 -2.21 -4.02
C ILE A 115 -9.76 -3.63 -3.96
N GLY A 116 -8.93 -4.68 -4.03
CA GLY A 116 -9.39 -6.06 -3.81
C GLY A 116 -9.97 -6.25 -2.41
N MET A 117 -9.33 -5.71 -1.38
CA MET A 117 -9.83 -5.69 0.00
C MET A 117 -11.12 -4.88 0.13
N ALA A 118 -11.22 -3.75 -0.56
CA ALA A 118 -12.42 -2.92 -0.54
C ALA A 118 -13.65 -3.71 -1.02
N TYR A 119 -13.54 -4.41 -2.14
CA TYR A 119 -14.62 -5.26 -2.66
C TYR A 119 -14.86 -6.51 -1.82
N GLN A 120 -13.82 -7.14 -1.26
CA GLN A 120 -13.98 -8.34 -0.46
C GLN A 120 -14.76 -8.10 0.84
N TYR A 121 -14.50 -6.98 1.50
CA TYR A 121 -15.04 -6.66 2.83
C TYR A 121 -16.09 -5.55 2.82
N GLY A 122 -16.44 -5.02 1.67
CA GLY A 122 -17.40 -3.92 1.57
C GLY A 122 -16.86 -2.61 2.18
N ARG A 123 -15.52 -2.40 2.13
CA ARG A 123 -14.93 -1.14 2.62
C ARG A 123 -15.03 -0.12 1.51
N TYR A 124 -15.81 0.93 1.72
CA TYR A 124 -15.97 2.05 0.78
C TYR A 124 -16.79 1.75 -0.49
N VAL A 125 -17.02 0.47 -0.82
CA VAL A 125 -17.82 -0.01 -1.95
C VAL A 125 -18.72 -1.16 -1.49
N GLU A 126 -19.78 -1.46 -2.24
CA GLU A 126 -20.56 -2.67 -2.00
C GLU A 126 -19.70 -3.91 -2.19
N PRO A 127 -19.86 -4.94 -1.32
CA PRO A 127 -19.08 -6.17 -1.43
C PRO A 127 -19.34 -6.88 -2.75
N ASP A 128 -18.26 -7.20 -3.48
CA ASP A 128 -18.33 -7.99 -4.72
C ASP A 128 -17.12 -8.95 -4.78
N SER A 129 -17.41 -10.24 -4.54
CA SER A 129 -16.40 -11.28 -4.58
C SER A 129 -15.78 -11.48 -5.98
N SER A 130 -16.53 -11.19 -7.05
CA SER A 130 -16.03 -11.32 -8.42
C SER A 130 -15.03 -10.22 -8.75
N GLU A 131 -15.32 -8.98 -8.34
CA GLU A 131 -14.37 -7.88 -8.47
C GLU A 131 -13.15 -8.10 -7.56
N ALA A 132 -13.33 -8.51 -6.30
CA ALA A 132 -12.21 -8.86 -5.42
C ALA A 132 -11.30 -9.93 -6.05
N LEU A 133 -11.90 -10.99 -6.64
CA LEU A 133 -11.17 -12.05 -7.33
C LEU A 133 -10.34 -11.49 -8.49
N ARG A 134 -10.94 -10.63 -9.33
CA ARG A 134 -10.28 -10.00 -10.49
C ARG A 134 -9.04 -9.19 -10.05
N TRP A 135 -9.17 -8.36 -9.03
CA TRP A 135 -8.09 -7.55 -8.51
C TRP A 135 -6.97 -8.39 -7.87
N TYR A 136 -7.32 -9.39 -7.06
CA TYR A 136 -6.31 -10.29 -6.50
C TYR A 136 -5.61 -11.13 -7.56
N GLN A 137 -6.29 -11.57 -8.63
CA GLN A 137 -5.65 -12.24 -9.76
C GLN A 137 -4.62 -11.33 -10.44
N LEU A 138 -4.93 -10.04 -10.62
CA LEU A 138 -4.00 -9.07 -11.20
C LEU A 138 -2.74 -8.92 -10.30
N GLY A 139 -2.92 -8.72 -8.99
CA GLY A 139 -1.81 -8.59 -8.05
C GLY A 139 -0.99 -9.87 -7.93
N ALA A 140 -1.66 -11.03 -7.90
CA ALA A 140 -1.00 -12.33 -7.84
C ALA A 140 -0.13 -12.62 -9.08
N LYS A 141 -0.58 -12.22 -10.28
CA LYS A 141 0.20 -12.29 -11.52
C LYS A 141 1.44 -11.39 -11.46
N LYS A 142 1.36 -10.23 -10.82
CA LYS A 142 2.49 -9.34 -10.56
C LYS A 142 3.42 -9.86 -9.45
N GLY A 143 3.06 -10.96 -8.81
CA GLY A 143 3.85 -11.62 -7.79
C GLY A 143 3.66 -11.03 -6.39
N ASP A 144 2.58 -10.29 -6.14
CA ASP A 144 2.24 -9.82 -4.80
C ASP A 144 1.77 -10.97 -3.92
N ALA A 145 2.49 -11.21 -2.81
CA ALA A 145 2.23 -12.35 -1.93
C ALA A 145 0.91 -12.20 -1.17
N ALA A 146 0.51 -10.98 -0.79
CA ALA A 146 -0.76 -10.75 -0.12
C ALA A 146 -1.93 -11.04 -1.06
N CYS A 147 -1.85 -10.60 -2.32
CA CYS A 147 -2.84 -10.95 -3.34
C CYS A 147 -2.90 -12.45 -3.60
N GLN A 148 -1.76 -13.15 -3.65
CA GLN A 148 -1.70 -14.61 -3.82
C GLN A 148 -2.41 -15.34 -2.67
N CYS A 149 -2.18 -14.92 -1.42
CA CYS A 149 -2.84 -15.50 -0.24
C CYS A 149 -4.35 -15.25 -0.25
N ASN A 150 -4.79 -14.03 -0.54
CA ASN A 150 -6.22 -13.70 -0.57
C ASN A 150 -6.94 -14.38 -1.74
N LEU A 151 -6.27 -14.53 -2.87
CA LEU A 151 -6.78 -15.29 -4.01
C LEU A 151 -7.03 -16.75 -3.64
N ALA A 152 -6.05 -17.40 -2.98
CA ALA A 152 -6.21 -18.75 -2.47
C ALA A 152 -7.38 -18.85 -1.46
N ALA A 153 -7.51 -17.89 -0.54
CA ALA A 153 -8.60 -17.85 0.43
C ALA A 153 -9.98 -17.70 -0.23
N LEU A 154 -10.11 -16.89 -1.30
CA LEU A 154 -11.35 -16.78 -2.06
C LEU A 154 -11.70 -18.08 -2.78
N TYR A 155 -10.72 -18.78 -3.37
CA TYR A 155 -10.95 -20.09 -3.97
C TYR A 155 -11.37 -21.15 -2.95
N ILE A 156 -10.81 -21.13 -1.74
CA ILE A 156 -11.25 -22.03 -0.65
C ILE A 156 -12.72 -21.77 -0.30
N ARG A 157 -13.12 -20.49 -0.14
CA ARG A 157 -14.52 -20.13 0.16
C ARG A 157 -15.49 -20.51 -0.97
N GLY A 158 -15.03 -20.44 -2.22
CA GLY A 158 -15.79 -20.84 -3.40
C GLY A 158 -15.92 -22.37 -3.62
N GLY A 159 -15.39 -23.17 -2.69
CA GLY A 159 -15.38 -24.64 -2.73
C GLY A 159 -13.99 -25.19 -2.99
N PHE A 160 -13.36 -25.70 -1.90
CA PHE A 160 -11.97 -26.16 -1.94
C PHE A 160 -11.75 -27.27 -2.97
N GLU A 161 -12.61 -28.31 -2.96
CA GLU A 161 -12.46 -29.47 -3.89
C GLU A 161 -12.49 -29.05 -5.35
N LYS A 162 -13.37 -28.11 -5.71
CA LYS A 162 -13.47 -27.60 -7.08
C LYS A 162 -12.25 -26.80 -7.50
N ASN A 163 -11.57 -26.13 -6.54
CA ASN A 163 -10.49 -25.19 -6.80
C ASN A 163 -9.13 -25.66 -6.25
N ARG A 164 -9.02 -26.92 -5.83
CA ARG A 164 -7.88 -27.49 -5.10
C ARG A 164 -6.53 -27.15 -5.75
N ASP A 165 -6.40 -27.38 -7.06
CA ASP A 165 -5.14 -27.17 -7.76
C ASP A 165 -4.76 -25.70 -7.82
N LEU A 166 -5.74 -24.79 -8.00
CA LEU A 166 -5.52 -23.34 -7.95
C LEU A 166 -5.10 -22.87 -6.57
N VAL A 167 -5.74 -23.40 -5.52
CA VAL A 167 -5.36 -23.09 -4.13
C VAL A 167 -3.91 -23.49 -3.88
N ILE A 168 -3.55 -24.75 -4.19
CA ILE A 168 -2.18 -25.27 -4.02
C ILE A 168 -1.19 -24.41 -4.81
N GLN A 169 -1.49 -24.11 -6.08
CA GLN A 169 -0.63 -23.30 -6.94
C GLN A 169 -0.34 -21.92 -6.32
N TRP A 170 -1.37 -21.20 -5.86
CA TRP A 170 -1.20 -19.85 -5.34
C TRP A 170 -0.57 -19.83 -3.95
N MET A 171 -0.91 -20.80 -3.10
CA MET A 171 -0.26 -20.95 -1.79
C MET A 171 1.24 -21.24 -1.93
N THR A 172 1.64 -22.14 -2.83
CA THR A 172 3.06 -22.46 -3.10
C THR A 172 3.81 -21.23 -3.61
N LYS A 173 3.22 -20.44 -4.50
CA LYS A 173 3.85 -19.21 -5.02
C LYS A 173 4.07 -18.15 -3.93
N SER A 174 3.11 -18.01 -3.02
CA SER A 174 3.23 -17.05 -1.91
C SER A 174 4.31 -17.45 -0.90
N GLN A 175 4.46 -18.76 -0.63
CA GLN A 175 5.48 -19.29 0.30
C GLN A 175 6.90 -18.97 -0.13
N ASN A 176 7.19 -19.08 -1.43
CA ASN A 176 8.55 -18.85 -1.96
C ASN A 176 9.05 -17.41 -1.75
N LYS A 177 8.15 -16.45 -1.42
CA LYS A 177 8.52 -15.04 -1.17
C LYS A 177 8.51 -14.62 0.30
N THR A 178 7.68 -15.23 1.14
CA THR A 178 7.43 -14.75 2.52
C THR A 178 7.76 -15.76 3.63
N GLY A 179 8.02 -17.02 3.30
CA GLY A 179 8.47 -18.06 4.23
C GLY A 179 7.53 -18.43 5.39
N GLN A 180 6.54 -17.63 5.73
CA GLN A 180 5.77 -17.79 6.97
C GLN A 180 4.24 -17.86 6.85
N LEU A 181 3.61 -17.27 5.84
CA LEU A 181 2.14 -17.09 5.84
C LEU A 181 1.33 -18.35 5.48
N ALA A 182 1.90 -19.28 4.75
CA ALA A 182 1.17 -20.49 4.35
C ALA A 182 1.00 -21.51 5.48
N TYR A 183 1.89 -21.50 6.48
CA TYR A 183 1.78 -22.41 7.64
C TYR A 183 0.54 -22.12 8.50
N ILE A 184 0.14 -20.85 8.61
CA ILE A 184 -1.01 -20.46 9.45
C ILE A 184 -2.33 -20.95 8.84
N ILE A 185 -2.47 -20.87 7.52
CA ILE A 185 -3.69 -21.32 6.82
C ILE A 185 -3.73 -22.86 6.76
N TRP A 186 -2.58 -23.52 6.59
CA TRP A 186 -2.48 -24.97 6.62
C TRP A 186 -2.75 -25.56 8.00
N GLY A 187 -2.23 -24.93 9.07
CA GLY A 187 -2.42 -25.37 10.46
C GLY A 187 -3.88 -25.28 10.93
N THR A 188 -4.64 -24.30 10.44
CA THR A 188 -6.08 -24.20 10.75
C THR A 188 -6.93 -25.19 9.97
N PHE A 189 -6.45 -25.64 8.80
CA PHE A 189 -7.19 -26.57 7.94
C PHE A 189 -6.98 -28.04 8.32
N THR A 190 -5.79 -28.41 8.83
CA THR A 190 -5.49 -29.79 9.26
C THR A 190 -6.07 -30.15 10.63
N MET A 191 -6.58 -29.18 11.40
CA MET A 191 -7.23 -29.43 12.70
C MET A 191 -8.77 -29.62 12.61
N SER A 192 -9.35 -29.62 11.41
CA SER A 192 -10.79 -29.75 11.20
C SER A 192 -11.22 -31.05 10.49
N PHE A 193 -10.38 -32.09 10.52
CA PHE A 193 -10.73 -33.46 10.10
C PHE A 193 -10.49 -34.47 11.23
#